data_311f2ee1afac85be878be94285841593
#
_entry.id   311f2ee1afac85be878be94285841593
#
_cell.length_a   1.000
_cell.length_b   1.000
_cell.length_c   1.000
_cell.angle_alpha   90.00
_cell.angle_beta   90.00
_cell.angle_gamma   90.00
#
_symmetry.space_group_name_H-M   'P 1'
#
loop_
_entity.id
_entity.type
_entity.pdbx_description
1 polymer ?
#
loop_
_entity_poly.entity_id
_entity_poly.type
_entity_poly.pdbx_seq_one_letter_code
_entity_poly.pdbx_strand_id
1 'polypeptide(L)'
;MKPYADTTDSRFHGTTILAVKDKNQLVMAGDGQVTLGSTVIKHHARKVRRIYKDLILVGFAGATADALTLTEKLEEKLERYNGSLTRAAVEMAREWRTDKYLRRLEALMLAADGNTVLLISGNGDVIEPDQAAVAIGSGGVAAQAAAMALLSETDLSARQIVERAMNIAGTLCIYTNDQITIDELPIHAKNTPASPET
;
A
#
# COMPACT_ATOMS: atom_id res chain seq x y z
N MET A 1 -4.80 44.14 4.90
CA MET A 1 -5.39 42.92 4.31
C MET A 1 -4.31 42.29 3.46
N LYS A 2 -3.63 41.20 3.92
CA LYS A 2 -2.61 40.50 3.12
C LYS A 2 -3.33 39.71 2.05
N PRO A 3 -2.87 39.74 0.78
CA PRO A 3 -3.48 38.89 -0.25
C PRO A 3 -3.34 37.43 0.14
N TYR A 4 -4.42 36.70 -0.03
CA TYR A 4 -4.47 35.23 0.08
C TYR A 4 -3.42 34.70 -0.88
N ALA A 5 -2.36 34.09 -0.37
CA ALA A 5 -1.37 33.45 -1.21
C ALA A 5 -2.04 32.23 -1.82
N ASP A 6 -2.36 32.33 -3.10
CA ASP A 6 -2.80 31.23 -3.95
C ASP A 6 -1.58 30.29 -4.14
N THR A 7 -1.36 29.42 -3.20
CA THR A 7 -0.45 28.31 -3.38
C THR A 7 -1.21 27.27 -4.19
N THR A 8 -1.19 27.40 -5.51
CA THR A 8 -1.55 26.33 -6.40
C THR A 8 -0.57 25.18 -6.19
N ASP A 9 -0.90 24.30 -5.25
CA ASP A 9 -0.18 23.03 -5.10
C ASP A 9 -0.43 22.22 -6.36
N SER A 10 0.53 22.26 -7.29
CA SER A 10 0.47 21.55 -8.57
C SER A 10 0.80 20.08 -8.45
N ARG A 11 0.97 19.56 -7.22
CA ARG A 11 1.25 18.14 -6.99
C ARG A 11 -0.01 17.30 -7.14
N PHE A 12 0.18 16.09 -7.64
CA PHE A 12 -0.88 15.09 -7.63
C PHE A 12 -1.08 14.58 -6.21
N HIS A 13 -2.31 14.69 -5.72
CA HIS A 13 -2.73 14.17 -4.43
C HIS A 13 -3.87 13.16 -4.62
N GLY A 14 -4.12 12.40 -3.59
CA GLY A 14 -5.26 11.50 -3.56
C GLY A 14 -4.84 10.06 -3.76
N THR A 15 -4.49 9.47 -2.64
CA THR A 15 -4.30 8.03 -2.57
C THR A 15 -4.53 7.58 -1.15
N THR A 16 -5.32 6.53 -1.00
CA THR A 16 -5.41 5.77 0.24
C THR A 16 -5.25 4.31 -0.11
N ILE A 17 -4.26 3.67 0.47
CA ILE A 17 -4.07 2.22 0.42
C ILE A 17 -4.20 1.69 1.83
N LEU A 18 -4.94 0.61 2.00
CA LEU A 18 -5.08 -0.12 3.25
C LEU A 18 -4.81 -1.60 3.00
N ALA A 19 -3.97 -2.20 3.82
CA ALA A 19 -3.78 -3.64 3.90
C ALA A 19 -4.24 -4.13 5.27
N VAL A 20 -5.04 -5.19 5.30
CA VAL A 20 -5.50 -5.88 6.52
C VAL A 20 -5.21 -7.36 6.38
N LYS A 21 -4.64 -7.93 7.43
CA LYS A 21 -4.33 -9.36 7.54
C LYS A 21 -5.13 -9.97 8.68
N ASP A 22 -5.86 -11.03 8.40
CA ASP A 22 -6.47 -11.90 9.42
C ASP A 22 -5.80 -13.29 9.43
N LYS A 23 -6.44 -14.29 10.02
CA LYS A 23 -5.90 -15.66 10.11
C LYS A 23 -5.91 -16.40 8.77
N ASN A 24 -6.73 -15.97 7.81
CA ASN A 24 -7.05 -16.71 6.59
C ASN A 24 -6.49 -16.03 5.33
N GLN A 25 -6.46 -14.71 5.33
CA GLN A 25 -6.14 -13.94 4.14
C GLN A 25 -5.52 -12.58 4.47
N LEU A 26 -4.82 -12.05 3.47
CA LEU A 26 -4.37 -10.67 3.41
C LEU A 26 -5.20 -9.97 2.34
N VAL A 27 -5.80 -8.85 2.70
CA VAL A 27 -6.62 -8.04 1.80
C VAL A 27 -6.00 -6.66 1.67
N MET A 28 -5.82 -6.20 0.44
CA MET A 28 -5.31 -4.87 0.15
C MET A 28 -6.32 -4.10 -0.69
N ALA A 29 -6.62 -2.88 -0.30
CA ALA A 29 -7.50 -2.00 -1.04
C ALA A 29 -6.87 -0.64 -1.33
N GLY A 30 -7.31 -0.03 -2.42
CA GLY A 30 -7.00 1.34 -2.79
C GLY A 30 -8.23 2.07 -3.30
N ASP A 31 -8.35 3.36 -2.98
CA ASP A 31 -9.36 4.23 -3.57
C ASP A 31 -9.04 4.59 -5.03
N GLY A 32 -10.01 5.12 -5.76
CA GLY A 32 -9.87 5.45 -7.18
C GLY A 32 -9.56 6.91 -7.50
N GLN A 33 -9.48 7.80 -6.50
CA GLN A 33 -9.36 9.23 -6.75
C GLN A 33 -7.94 9.66 -7.10
N VAL A 34 -7.82 10.47 -8.16
CA VAL A 34 -6.61 11.23 -8.49
C VAL A 34 -6.97 12.70 -8.54
N THR A 35 -6.26 13.51 -7.76
CA THR A 35 -6.53 14.93 -7.58
C THR A 35 -5.29 15.74 -7.98
N LEU A 36 -5.47 16.83 -8.70
CA LEU A 36 -4.45 17.82 -9.01
C LEU A 36 -4.82 19.14 -8.31
N GLY A 37 -4.07 19.51 -7.28
CA GLY A 37 -4.43 20.59 -6.40
C GLY A 37 -5.82 20.38 -5.79
N SER A 38 -6.80 21.22 -6.12
CA SER A 38 -8.19 21.10 -5.65
C SER A 38 -9.15 20.41 -6.64
N THR A 39 -8.65 19.92 -7.78
CA THR A 39 -9.49 19.37 -8.86
C THR A 39 -9.34 17.85 -8.96
N VAL A 40 -10.46 17.12 -8.90
CA VAL A 40 -10.46 15.66 -9.14
C VAL A 40 -10.34 15.41 -10.64
N ILE A 41 -9.29 14.71 -11.05
CA ILE A 41 -8.98 14.40 -12.44
C ILE A 41 -9.48 13.00 -12.82
N LYS A 42 -9.50 12.06 -11.88
CA LYS A 42 -9.94 10.68 -12.11
C LYS A 42 -10.59 10.09 -10.87
N HIS A 43 -11.64 9.29 -11.05
CA HIS A 43 -12.40 8.67 -9.96
C HIS A 43 -12.18 7.16 -9.85
N HIS A 44 -11.61 6.50 -10.88
CA HIS A 44 -11.48 5.05 -10.96
C HIS A 44 -10.04 4.64 -11.31
N ALA A 45 -9.05 5.20 -10.61
CA ALA A 45 -7.66 4.77 -10.75
C ALA A 45 -7.44 3.45 -10.02
N ARG A 46 -6.73 2.52 -10.66
CA ARG A 46 -6.32 1.27 -10.01
C ARG A 46 -4.97 1.47 -9.33
N LYS A 47 -4.97 1.53 -8.01
CA LYS A 47 -3.80 1.80 -7.17
C LYS A 47 -3.24 0.55 -6.47
N VAL A 48 -3.98 -0.56 -6.52
CA VAL A 48 -3.54 -1.88 -6.08
C VAL A 48 -3.34 -2.76 -7.30
N ARG A 49 -2.25 -3.52 -7.33
CA ARG A 49 -1.89 -4.41 -8.43
C ARG A 49 -1.33 -5.73 -7.91
N ARG A 50 -1.52 -6.78 -8.72
CA ARG A 50 -0.82 -8.05 -8.57
C ARG A 50 0.42 -8.06 -9.46
N ILE A 51 1.52 -8.55 -8.94
CA ILE A 51 2.78 -8.71 -9.65
C ILE A 51 3.38 -10.09 -9.36
N TYR A 52 4.45 -10.44 -10.06
CA TYR A 52 5.19 -11.67 -9.85
C TYR A 52 4.28 -12.91 -9.78
N LYS A 53 3.73 -13.32 -10.94
CA LYS A 53 2.85 -14.51 -11.07
C LYS A 53 1.59 -14.45 -10.20
N ASP A 54 1.08 -13.24 -9.98
CA ASP A 54 -0.08 -12.95 -9.11
C ASP A 54 0.10 -13.30 -7.63
N LEU A 55 1.34 -13.51 -7.18
CA LEU A 55 1.68 -13.89 -5.80
C LEU A 55 1.93 -12.70 -4.87
N ILE A 56 2.16 -11.51 -5.42
CA ILE A 56 2.47 -10.31 -4.65
C ILE A 56 1.45 -9.22 -4.94
N LEU A 57 0.90 -8.61 -3.89
CA LEU A 57 0.11 -7.39 -3.99
C LEU A 57 0.99 -6.17 -3.73
N VAL A 58 0.82 -5.13 -4.53
CA VAL A 58 1.45 -3.83 -4.31
C VAL A 58 0.42 -2.72 -4.36
N GLY A 59 0.56 -1.76 -3.46
CA GLY A 59 -0.24 -0.54 -3.42
C GLY A 59 0.65 0.69 -3.23
N PHE A 60 0.32 1.80 -3.89
CA PHE A 60 1.15 3.00 -3.91
C PHE A 60 0.42 4.24 -3.44
N ALA A 61 1.12 5.08 -2.69
CA ALA A 61 0.75 6.45 -2.42
C ALA A 61 1.83 7.39 -2.94
N GLY A 62 1.48 8.26 -3.89
CA GLY A 62 2.40 9.16 -4.59
C GLY A 62 1.99 9.38 -6.04
N ALA A 63 2.92 9.90 -6.86
CA ALA A 63 2.68 10.13 -8.28
C ALA A 63 2.54 8.80 -9.07
N THR A 64 1.61 8.77 -10.02
CA THR A 64 1.30 7.56 -10.81
C THR A 64 2.51 7.06 -11.63
N ALA A 65 3.32 7.98 -12.17
CA ALA A 65 4.52 7.62 -12.93
C ALA A 65 5.57 6.94 -12.04
N ASP A 66 5.73 7.42 -10.80
CA ASP A 66 6.63 6.88 -9.81
C ASP A 66 6.20 5.47 -9.39
N ALA A 67 4.88 5.29 -9.20
CA ALA A 67 4.29 4.00 -8.89
C ALA A 67 4.62 2.92 -9.94
N LEU A 68 4.54 3.25 -11.23
CA LEU A 68 4.85 2.30 -12.30
C LEU A 68 6.33 1.89 -12.28
N THR A 69 7.23 2.88 -12.23
CA THR A 69 8.68 2.64 -12.18
C THR A 69 9.08 1.75 -11.01
N LEU A 70 8.52 2.03 -9.82
CA LEU A 70 8.82 1.25 -8.62
C LEU A 70 8.23 -0.16 -8.66
N THR A 71 7.05 -0.33 -9.29
CA THR A 71 6.46 -1.66 -9.50
C THR A 71 7.37 -2.52 -10.37
N GLU A 72 7.80 -1.99 -11.51
CA GLU A 72 8.71 -2.68 -12.44
C GLU A 72 10.03 -3.06 -11.76
N LYS A 73 10.60 -2.15 -10.96
CA LYS A 73 11.81 -2.40 -10.19
C LYS A 73 11.63 -3.49 -9.14
N LEU A 74 10.52 -3.49 -8.41
CA LEU A 74 10.24 -4.55 -7.44
C LEU A 74 10.07 -5.90 -8.13
N GLU A 75 9.35 -5.94 -9.26
CA GLU A 75 9.14 -7.18 -10.03
C GLU A 75 10.46 -7.74 -10.57
N GLU A 76 11.36 -6.89 -11.10
CA GLU A 76 12.72 -7.30 -11.50
C GLU A 76 13.48 -7.96 -10.34
N LYS A 77 13.40 -7.37 -9.13
CA LYS A 77 14.05 -7.95 -7.94
C LYS A 77 13.39 -9.26 -7.50
N LEU A 78 12.06 -9.35 -7.57
CA LEU A 78 11.34 -10.58 -7.25
C LEU A 78 11.75 -11.73 -8.18
N GLU A 79 11.87 -11.48 -9.49
CA GLU A 79 12.39 -12.47 -10.45
C GLU A 79 13.83 -12.88 -10.09
N ARG A 80 14.69 -11.93 -9.80
CA ARG A 80 16.10 -12.17 -9.45
C ARG A 80 16.28 -12.97 -8.15
N TYR A 81 15.37 -12.79 -7.18
CA TYR A 81 15.45 -13.42 -5.86
C TYR A 81 14.40 -14.51 -5.64
N ASN A 82 13.88 -15.11 -6.73
CA ASN A 82 12.95 -16.25 -6.70
C ASN A 82 11.71 -16.00 -5.82
N GLY A 83 11.14 -14.79 -5.89
CA GLY A 83 9.93 -14.42 -5.17
C GLY A 83 10.13 -14.04 -3.70
N SER A 84 11.36 -13.96 -3.19
CA SER A 84 11.62 -13.52 -1.81
C SER A 84 11.29 -12.05 -1.66
N LEU A 85 10.09 -11.73 -1.15
CA LEU A 85 9.57 -10.36 -1.03
C LEU A 85 10.50 -9.49 -0.19
N THR A 86 10.89 -9.94 1.00
CA THR A 86 11.75 -9.15 1.91
C THR A 86 13.09 -8.82 1.25
N ARG A 87 13.72 -9.79 0.59
CA ARG A 87 15.00 -9.57 -0.09
C ARG A 87 14.86 -8.63 -1.28
N ALA A 88 13.83 -8.83 -2.09
CA ALA A 88 13.53 -7.97 -3.24
C ALA A 88 13.28 -6.52 -2.81
N ALA A 89 12.49 -6.33 -1.75
CA ALA A 89 12.18 -5.02 -1.18
C ALA A 89 13.41 -4.29 -0.66
N VAL A 90 14.29 -4.97 0.09
CA VAL A 90 15.53 -4.38 0.61
C VAL A 90 16.47 -3.96 -0.52
N GLU A 91 16.64 -4.80 -1.54
CA GLU A 91 17.52 -4.46 -2.68
C GLU A 91 16.93 -3.35 -3.54
N MET A 92 15.60 -3.32 -3.73
CA MET A 92 14.93 -2.22 -4.41
C MET A 92 15.05 -0.91 -3.63
N ALA A 93 14.82 -0.91 -2.32
CA ALA A 93 14.92 0.28 -1.48
C ALA A 93 16.36 0.83 -1.46
N ARG A 94 17.38 -0.03 -1.46
CA ARG A 94 18.78 0.37 -1.59
C ARG A 94 19.05 1.06 -2.93
N GLU A 95 18.56 0.50 -4.04
CA GLU A 95 18.64 1.10 -5.37
C GLU A 95 17.88 2.44 -5.41
N TRP A 96 16.66 2.49 -4.87
CA TRP A 96 15.83 3.69 -4.80
C TRP A 96 16.58 4.85 -4.14
N ARG A 97 17.19 4.60 -3.00
CA ARG A 97 17.94 5.60 -2.24
C ARG A 97 19.19 6.10 -2.97
N THR A 98 19.90 5.24 -3.70
CA THR A 98 21.21 5.53 -4.28
C THR A 98 21.16 6.03 -5.72
N ASP A 99 20.12 5.68 -6.48
CA ASP A 99 19.95 6.12 -7.85
C ASP A 99 19.57 7.61 -7.92
N LYS A 100 20.19 8.35 -8.85
CA LYS A 100 20.02 9.80 -9.00
C LYS A 100 18.61 10.20 -9.43
N TYR A 101 17.91 9.33 -10.17
CA TYR A 101 16.56 9.55 -10.65
C TYR A 101 15.53 9.03 -9.65
N LEU A 102 15.68 7.80 -9.19
CA LEU A 102 14.72 7.17 -8.27
C LEU A 102 14.62 7.90 -6.93
N ARG A 103 15.74 8.36 -6.35
CA ARG A 103 15.75 9.08 -5.06
C ARG A 103 14.95 10.39 -5.04
N ARG A 104 14.50 10.87 -6.20
CA ARG A 104 13.63 12.06 -6.31
C ARG A 104 12.15 11.70 -6.25
N LEU A 105 11.82 10.42 -6.30
CA LEU A 105 10.45 9.94 -6.25
C LEU A 105 9.94 10.01 -4.81
N GLU A 106 8.90 10.82 -4.59
CA GLU A 106 8.23 10.93 -3.31
C GLU A 106 7.04 9.97 -3.30
N ALA A 107 7.26 8.72 -2.88
CA ALA A 107 6.23 7.71 -2.83
C ALA A 107 6.40 6.80 -1.61
N LEU A 108 5.29 6.20 -1.20
CA LEU A 108 5.23 5.08 -0.26
C LEU A 108 4.62 3.89 -0.99
N MET A 109 5.14 2.72 -0.72
CA MET A 109 4.64 1.45 -1.26
C MET A 109 4.31 0.50 -0.13
N LEU A 110 3.15 -0.15 -0.19
CA LEU A 110 2.88 -1.39 0.51
C LEU A 110 3.09 -2.54 -0.46
N ALA A 111 3.84 -3.56 -0.04
CA ALA A 111 4.01 -4.80 -0.78
C ALA A 111 3.73 -6.00 0.13
N ALA A 112 3.00 -6.99 -0.36
CA ALA A 112 2.56 -8.12 0.45
C ALA A 112 2.53 -9.44 -0.33
N ASP A 113 2.91 -10.54 0.34
CA ASP A 113 2.94 -11.91 -0.21
C ASP A 113 1.94 -12.88 0.47
N GLY A 114 0.96 -12.36 1.18
CA GLY A 114 0.02 -13.15 1.98
C GLY A 114 0.51 -13.43 3.39
N ASN A 115 1.79 -13.55 3.64
CA ASN A 115 2.36 -13.76 4.99
C ASN A 115 2.95 -12.49 5.59
N THR A 116 3.58 -11.68 4.77
CA THR A 116 4.32 -10.48 5.15
C THR A 116 3.74 -9.27 4.46
N VAL A 117 3.61 -8.16 5.17
CA VAL A 117 3.33 -6.83 4.61
C VAL A 117 4.55 -5.96 4.86
N LEU A 118 5.06 -5.32 3.83
CA LEU A 118 6.18 -4.40 3.92
C LEU A 118 5.75 -2.99 3.52
N LEU A 119 6.13 -2.02 4.35
CA LEU A 119 6.11 -0.60 4.01
C LEU A 119 7.50 -0.23 3.48
N ILE A 120 7.53 0.33 2.28
CA ILE A 120 8.77 0.72 1.60
C ILE A 120 8.69 2.21 1.29
N SER A 121 9.73 2.97 1.66
CA SER A 121 9.81 4.42 1.45
C SER A 121 10.92 4.80 0.49
N GLY A 122 10.79 5.98 -0.13
CA GLY A 122 11.83 6.58 -0.96
C GLY A 122 13.12 6.91 -0.22
N ASN A 123 13.10 6.95 1.10
CA ASN A 123 14.28 7.13 1.94
C ASN A 123 15.11 5.85 2.10
N GLY A 124 14.61 4.74 1.58
CA GLY A 124 15.24 3.42 1.67
C GLY A 124 14.82 2.59 2.87
N ASP A 125 13.77 3.00 3.59
CA ASP A 125 13.23 2.21 4.70
C ASP A 125 12.41 1.04 4.16
N VAL A 126 12.60 -0.12 4.77
CA VAL A 126 11.79 -1.31 4.58
C VAL A 126 11.36 -1.79 5.95
N ILE A 127 10.09 -1.63 6.26
CA ILE A 127 9.52 -1.88 7.57
C ILE A 127 8.45 -2.95 7.44
N GLU A 128 8.50 -4.00 8.25
CA GLU A 128 7.40 -4.92 8.47
C GLU A 128 6.59 -4.41 9.67
N PRO A 129 5.37 -3.86 9.47
CA PRO A 129 4.57 -3.35 10.57
C PRO A 129 4.11 -4.46 11.52
N ASP A 130 4.11 -4.19 12.83
CA ASP A 130 3.62 -5.13 13.85
C ASP A 130 2.10 -5.29 13.82
N GLN A 131 1.40 -4.31 13.27
CA GLN A 131 -0.06 -4.26 13.26
C GLN A 131 -0.66 -5.10 12.13
N ALA A 132 -1.79 -5.73 12.40
CA ALA A 132 -2.56 -6.47 11.41
C ALA A 132 -3.24 -5.57 10.35
N ALA A 133 -3.30 -4.27 10.58
CA ALA A 133 -3.78 -3.26 9.63
C ALA A 133 -2.71 -2.18 9.43
N VAL A 134 -2.39 -1.89 8.19
CA VAL A 134 -1.44 -0.83 7.82
C VAL A 134 -1.96 -0.06 6.61
N ALA A 135 -1.84 1.27 6.64
CA ALA A 135 -2.28 2.11 5.55
C ALA A 135 -1.27 3.20 5.20
N ILE A 136 -1.32 3.66 3.96
CA ILE A 136 -0.51 4.77 3.43
C ILE A 136 -1.38 5.75 2.66
N GLY A 137 -0.86 6.95 2.50
CA GLY A 137 -1.50 8.02 1.73
C GLY A 137 -2.42 8.91 2.56
N SER A 138 -3.15 9.80 1.87
CA SER A 138 -3.88 10.92 2.48
C SER A 138 -4.96 10.49 3.49
N GLY A 139 -5.74 9.47 3.17
CA GLY A 139 -6.76 8.90 4.07
C GLY A 139 -6.24 7.75 4.93
N GLY A 140 -4.94 7.44 4.85
CA GLY A 140 -4.34 6.25 5.48
C GLY A 140 -4.57 6.18 6.98
N VAL A 141 -4.38 7.28 7.71
CA VAL A 141 -4.58 7.32 9.16
C VAL A 141 -6.03 6.98 9.54
N ALA A 142 -7.01 7.52 8.80
CA ALA A 142 -8.43 7.24 9.06
C ALA A 142 -8.77 5.78 8.73
N ALA A 143 -8.29 5.27 7.58
CA ALA A 143 -8.50 3.88 7.19
C ALA A 143 -7.87 2.90 8.20
N GLN A 144 -6.63 3.15 8.61
CA GLN A 144 -5.93 2.30 9.57
C GLN A 144 -6.61 2.30 10.95
N ALA A 145 -6.96 3.48 11.47
CA ALA A 145 -7.62 3.59 12.77
C ALA A 145 -8.97 2.85 12.77
N ALA A 146 -9.77 3.02 11.70
CA ALA A 146 -11.03 2.30 11.54
C ALA A 146 -10.82 0.78 11.45
N ALA A 147 -9.84 0.34 10.66
CA ALA A 147 -9.52 -1.08 10.51
C ALA A 147 -9.05 -1.71 11.83
N MET A 148 -8.19 -1.03 12.59
CA MET A 148 -7.73 -1.49 13.90
C MET A 148 -8.87 -1.63 14.90
N ALA A 149 -9.79 -0.66 14.97
CA ALA A 149 -10.96 -0.73 15.84
C ALA A 149 -11.89 -1.90 15.44
N LEU A 150 -12.12 -2.11 14.14
CA LEU A 150 -12.95 -3.23 13.67
C LEU A 150 -12.30 -4.58 13.92
N LEU A 151 -10.98 -4.70 13.80
CA LEU A 151 -10.23 -5.92 14.12
C LEU A 151 -10.32 -6.30 15.60
N SER A 152 -10.33 -5.31 16.51
CA SER A 152 -10.38 -5.56 17.95
C SER A 152 -11.78 -5.86 18.47
N GLU A 153 -12.81 -5.26 17.88
CA GLU A 153 -14.16 -5.22 18.45
C GLU A 153 -15.17 -6.09 17.68
N THR A 154 -14.79 -6.73 16.57
CA THR A 154 -15.71 -7.49 15.74
C THR A 154 -15.11 -8.78 15.19
N ASP A 155 -15.98 -9.71 14.76
CA ASP A 155 -15.63 -10.94 14.07
C ASP A 155 -15.70 -10.81 12.53
N LEU A 156 -15.59 -9.60 12.01
CA LEU A 156 -15.62 -9.35 10.56
C LEU A 156 -14.38 -9.94 9.89
N SER A 157 -14.56 -10.43 8.65
CA SER A 157 -13.42 -10.86 7.82
C SER A 157 -12.57 -9.66 7.41
N ALA A 158 -11.28 -9.90 7.08
CA ALA A 158 -10.38 -8.85 6.60
C ALA A 158 -10.98 -8.07 5.43
N ARG A 159 -11.69 -8.72 4.51
CA ARG A 159 -12.39 -8.07 3.41
C ARG A 159 -13.47 -7.10 3.88
N GLN A 160 -14.34 -7.52 4.78
CA GLN A 160 -15.40 -6.66 5.33
C GLN A 160 -14.84 -5.48 6.12
N ILE A 161 -13.72 -5.69 6.83
CA ILE A 161 -13.01 -4.64 7.57
C ILE A 161 -12.45 -3.61 6.58
N VAL A 162 -11.76 -4.07 5.54
CA VAL A 162 -11.19 -3.19 4.51
C VAL A 162 -12.28 -2.35 3.83
N GLU A 163 -13.38 -2.96 3.42
CA GLU A 163 -14.50 -2.24 2.79
C GLU A 163 -15.06 -1.14 3.70
N ARG A 164 -15.30 -1.45 4.97
CA ARG A 164 -15.83 -0.48 5.95
C ARG A 164 -14.81 0.63 6.27
N ALA A 165 -13.56 0.27 6.51
CA ALA A 165 -12.51 1.21 6.86
C ALA A 165 -12.19 2.19 5.70
N MET A 166 -12.17 1.70 4.47
CA MET A 166 -11.98 2.54 3.28
C MET A 166 -13.17 3.49 3.05
N ASN A 167 -14.39 3.04 3.28
CA ASN A 167 -15.57 3.90 3.22
C ASN A 167 -15.51 5.02 4.28
N ILE A 168 -15.09 4.71 5.52
CA ILE A 168 -14.89 5.71 6.57
C ILE A 168 -13.81 6.72 6.14
N ALA A 169 -12.69 6.25 5.60
CA ALA A 169 -11.65 7.14 5.10
C ALA A 169 -12.15 8.05 3.97
N GLY A 170 -13.00 7.54 3.06
CA GLY A 170 -13.62 8.31 1.99
C GLY A 170 -14.59 9.40 2.49
N THR A 171 -15.22 9.23 3.66
CA THR A 171 -16.07 10.28 4.27
C THR A 171 -15.26 11.37 4.97
N LEU A 172 -14.03 11.07 5.42
CA LEU A 172 -13.19 11.98 6.20
C LEU A 172 -12.14 12.71 5.38
N CYS A 173 -11.61 12.05 4.35
CA CYS A 173 -10.51 12.56 3.55
C CYS A 173 -11.00 13.03 2.17
N ILE A 174 -10.86 14.34 1.90
CA ILE A 174 -11.26 14.94 0.62
C ILE A 174 -10.47 14.40 -0.59
N TYR A 175 -9.36 13.71 -0.35
CA TYR A 175 -8.49 13.10 -1.36
C TYR A 175 -8.73 11.60 -1.52
N THR A 176 -9.80 11.06 -0.94
CA THR A 176 -10.15 9.63 -0.98
C THR A 176 -11.61 9.51 -1.38
N ASN A 177 -11.94 8.62 -2.31
CA ASN A 177 -13.33 8.35 -2.70
C ASN A 177 -13.76 6.92 -2.34
N ASP A 178 -15.02 6.61 -2.63
CA ASP A 178 -15.69 5.33 -2.39
C ASP A 178 -15.51 4.30 -3.52
N GLN A 179 -14.78 4.68 -4.59
CA GLN A 179 -14.49 3.80 -5.72
C GLN A 179 -13.28 2.92 -5.37
N ILE A 180 -13.54 1.84 -4.65
CA ILE A 180 -12.51 1.01 -4.03
C ILE A 180 -12.17 -0.19 -4.92
N THR A 181 -10.89 -0.38 -5.21
CA THR A 181 -10.35 -1.63 -5.78
C THR A 181 -9.81 -2.49 -4.65
N ILE A 182 -10.24 -3.77 -4.58
CA ILE A 182 -9.82 -4.72 -3.55
C ILE A 182 -9.20 -5.93 -4.23
N ASP A 183 -8.04 -6.35 -3.73
CA ASP A 183 -7.38 -7.61 -4.07
C ASP A 183 -7.00 -8.37 -2.78
N GLU A 184 -6.95 -9.72 -2.85
CA GLU A 184 -6.70 -10.56 -1.68
C GLU A 184 -5.77 -11.72 -2.00
N LEU A 185 -4.96 -12.11 -1.02
CA LEU A 185 -4.08 -13.28 -1.09
C LEU A 185 -4.41 -14.23 0.06
N PRO A 186 -4.44 -15.54 -0.18
CA PRO A 186 -4.54 -16.50 0.91
C PRO A 186 -3.27 -16.46 1.78
N ILE A 187 -3.42 -16.70 3.08
CA ILE A 187 -2.29 -16.94 3.97
C ILE A 187 -1.82 -18.38 3.74
N HIS A 188 -0.56 -18.52 3.39
CA HIS A 188 0.06 -19.83 3.32
C HIS A 188 0.55 -20.21 4.72
N ALA A 189 0.15 -21.40 5.21
CA ALA A 189 0.72 -21.92 6.45
C ALA A 189 2.26 -21.92 6.33
N LYS A 190 2.96 -21.24 7.24
CA LYS A 190 4.42 -21.33 7.30
C LYS A 190 4.74 -22.80 7.45
N ASN A 191 5.44 -23.40 6.49
CA ASN A 191 6.06 -24.71 6.65
C ASN A 191 7.04 -24.58 7.84
N THR A 192 6.58 -24.91 9.03
CA THR A 192 7.46 -25.08 10.18
C THR A 192 8.34 -26.28 9.82
N PRO A 193 9.67 -26.13 9.71
CA PRO A 193 10.52 -27.30 9.51
C PRO A 193 10.26 -28.25 10.68
N ALA A 194 9.97 -29.52 10.34
CA ALA A 194 9.80 -30.57 11.34
C ALA A 194 11.02 -30.54 12.27
N SER A 195 10.79 -30.41 13.58
CA SER A 195 11.83 -30.54 14.56
C SER A 195 12.49 -31.93 14.35
N PRO A 196 13.84 -32.03 14.32
CA PRO A 196 14.46 -33.33 14.25
C PRO A 196 14.07 -34.09 15.50
N GLU A 197 13.43 -35.25 15.31
CA GLU A 197 13.19 -36.20 16.40
C GLU A 197 14.54 -36.58 17.00
N THR A 198 14.69 -36.36 18.28
CA THR A 198 15.82 -36.78 19.12
C THR A 198 15.68 -38.24 19.47
#